data_523a5b55b424cf0cf1d9bfba55a70ac3
#
_entry.id   523a5b55b424cf0cf1d9bfba55a70ac3
#
_cell.length_a   1.000
_cell.length_b   1.000
_cell.length_c   1.000
_cell.angle_alpha   90.00
_cell.angle_beta   90.00
_cell.angle_gamma   90.00
#
_symmetry.space_group_name_H-M   'P 1'
#
loop_
_entity.id
_entity.type
_entity.pdbx_description
1 polymer ?
#
loop_
_entity_poly.entity_id
_entity_poly.type
_entity_poly.pdbx_seq_one_letter_code
_entity_poly.pdbx_strand_id
1 'polypeptide(L)'
;LLKIFANALNNLDIKFAWIVNSEDGLDEISPYAKTNVIQLKDNKISEIIIDPKELNVDADKFDNLVGDDAKFNAEKMINIFKGEDNDFSKSVCLNAAAGLIVNETHQSFIDAYKNAREHILSGQTFNHLETIQND
;
A
#
# COMPACT_ATOMS: atom_id res chain seq x y z
N LEU A 1 6.98 14.22 12.64
CA LEU A 1 6.91 12.85 13.15
C LEU A 1 7.61 11.86 12.20
N LEU A 2 7.29 11.83 10.90
CA LEU A 2 7.86 10.86 9.93
C LEU A 2 9.40 10.83 9.94
N LYS A 3 10.08 11.99 9.92
CA LYS A 3 11.55 12.07 9.98
C LYS A 3 12.14 11.49 11.27
N ILE A 4 11.43 11.59 12.38
CA ILE A 4 11.87 11.02 13.67
C ILE A 4 11.88 9.48 13.56
N PHE A 5 10.82 8.90 12.98
CA PHE A 5 10.77 7.46 12.72
C PHE A 5 11.87 7.01 11.76
N ALA A 6 12.11 7.76 10.66
CA ALA A 6 13.19 7.43 9.72
C ALA A 6 14.56 7.40 10.41
N ASN A 7 14.86 8.39 11.27
CA ASN A 7 16.11 8.40 12.03
C ASN A 7 16.21 7.25 13.03
N ALA A 8 15.09 6.91 13.70
CA ALA A 8 15.08 5.77 14.62
C ALA A 8 15.34 4.46 13.88
N LEU A 9 14.71 4.24 12.73
CA LEU A 9 14.93 3.06 11.89
C LEU A 9 16.37 2.99 11.37
N ASN A 10 16.94 4.14 10.99
CA ASN A 10 18.34 4.22 10.58
C ASN A 10 19.30 3.80 11.72
N ASN A 11 19.01 4.25 12.95
CA ASN A 11 19.80 3.86 14.14
C ASN A 11 19.64 2.38 14.50
N LEU A 12 18.60 1.72 14.00
CA LEU A 12 18.37 0.28 14.13
C LEU A 12 18.94 -0.53 12.94
N ASP A 13 19.79 0.08 12.13
CA ASP A 13 20.43 -0.53 10.95
C ASP A 13 19.44 -1.02 9.88
N ILE A 14 18.21 -0.49 9.84
CA ILE A 14 17.26 -0.76 8.75
C ILE A 14 17.81 -0.13 7.47
N LYS A 15 17.92 -0.93 6.42
CA LYS A 15 18.54 -0.52 5.16
C LYS A 15 17.59 0.22 4.23
N PHE A 16 16.31 -0.21 4.21
CA PHE A 16 15.30 0.43 3.38
C PHE A 16 13.95 0.44 4.11
N ALA A 17 13.32 1.59 4.17
CA ALA A 17 11.98 1.78 4.71
C ALA A 17 11.29 2.98 4.08
N TRP A 18 9.98 2.93 3.97
CA TRP A 18 9.10 4.05 3.70
C TRP A 18 8.24 4.32 4.94
N ILE A 19 8.18 5.57 5.36
CA ILE A 19 7.32 6.05 6.43
C ILE A 19 6.32 6.99 5.77
N VAL A 20 5.04 6.66 5.84
CA VAL A 20 3.99 7.29 5.06
C VAL A 20 2.98 8.01 5.94
N ASN A 21 2.39 9.06 5.41
CA ASN A 21 1.23 9.73 5.98
C ASN A 21 0.52 10.53 4.89
N SER A 22 -0.76 10.29 4.72
CA SER A 22 -1.58 10.94 3.73
C SER A 22 -2.13 12.29 4.21
N GLU A 23 -2.39 13.20 3.27
CA GLU A 23 -2.97 14.53 3.56
C GLU A 23 -4.42 14.46 4.05
N ASP A 24 -5.14 13.38 3.77
CA ASP A 24 -6.49 13.11 4.30
C ASP A 24 -6.50 12.47 5.69
N GLY A 25 -5.31 12.24 6.27
CA GLY A 25 -5.13 11.74 7.63
C GLY A 25 -4.96 10.23 7.74
N LEU A 26 -4.98 9.47 6.64
CA LEU A 26 -4.64 8.04 6.67
C LEU A 26 -3.17 7.84 7.03
N ASP A 27 -2.90 6.82 7.82
CA ASP A 27 -1.56 6.31 8.13
C ASP A 27 -1.02 5.33 7.07
N GLU A 28 -1.67 5.32 5.90
CA GLU A 28 -1.37 4.52 4.72
C GLU A 28 -1.27 5.40 3.47
N ILE A 29 -0.94 4.79 2.31
CA ILE A 29 -0.99 5.48 1.02
C ILE A 29 -2.44 5.56 0.56
N SER A 30 -2.94 6.80 0.47
CA SER A 30 -4.33 7.07 0.14
C SER A 30 -4.60 6.98 -1.37
N PRO A 31 -5.74 6.41 -1.79
CA PRO A 31 -6.21 6.52 -3.16
C PRO A 31 -6.87 7.87 -3.48
N TYR A 32 -7.11 8.74 -2.48
CA TYR A 32 -7.85 10.01 -2.64
C TYR A 32 -6.96 11.25 -2.55
N ALA A 33 -5.94 11.21 -1.71
CA ALA A 33 -5.11 12.36 -1.39
C ALA A 33 -3.63 12.06 -1.57
N LYS A 34 -2.82 13.12 -1.68
CA LYS A 34 -1.37 12.97 -1.70
C LYS A 34 -0.87 12.33 -0.42
N THR A 35 0.12 11.50 -0.56
CA THR A 35 0.80 10.86 0.56
C THR A 35 2.24 11.33 0.63
N ASN A 36 2.62 11.85 1.79
CA ASN A 36 4.00 12.21 2.10
C ASN A 36 4.76 10.94 2.50
N VAL A 37 5.86 10.68 1.85
CA VAL A 37 6.72 9.53 2.11
C VAL A 37 8.09 10.03 2.53
N ILE A 38 8.57 9.60 3.70
CA ILE A 38 9.98 9.70 4.05
C ILE A 38 10.62 8.37 3.75
N GLN A 39 11.51 8.37 2.75
CA GLN A 39 12.29 7.21 2.37
C GLN A 39 13.61 7.21 3.14
N LEU A 40 13.88 6.12 3.85
CA LEU A 40 15.20 5.73 4.28
C LEU A 40 15.74 4.68 3.33
N LYS A 41 16.90 4.93 2.72
CA LYS A 41 17.60 3.94 1.90
C LYS A 41 19.12 4.13 2.05
N ASP A 42 19.84 3.08 2.45
CA ASP A 42 21.28 3.06 2.61
C ASP A 42 21.82 4.26 3.42
N ASN A 43 21.25 4.47 4.61
CA ASN A 43 21.54 5.58 5.53
C ASN A 43 21.22 6.98 4.98
N LYS A 44 20.50 7.08 3.86
CA LYS A 44 20.05 8.36 3.29
C LYS A 44 18.55 8.52 3.50
N ILE A 45 18.16 9.71 3.93
CA ILE A 45 16.75 10.08 4.12
C ILE A 45 16.36 11.08 3.03
N SER A 46 15.29 10.79 2.31
CA SER A 46 14.72 11.65 1.27
C SER A 46 13.20 11.74 1.40
N GLU A 47 12.63 12.76 0.77
CA GLU A 47 11.18 12.97 0.74
C GLU A 47 10.64 12.66 -0.64
N ILE A 48 9.50 11.97 -0.69
CA ILE A 48 8.78 11.63 -1.91
C ILE A 48 7.31 12.00 -1.69
N ILE A 49 6.61 12.41 -2.72
CA ILE A 49 5.16 12.60 -2.72
C ILE A 49 4.56 11.60 -3.69
N ILE A 50 3.58 10.83 -3.23
CA ILE A 50 2.76 9.98 -4.09
C ILE A 50 1.44 10.71 -4.31
N ASP A 51 1.15 11.02 -5.57
CA ASP A 51 -0.14 11.60 -5.99
C ASP A 51 -0.94 10.52 -6.73
N PRO A 52 -2.09 10.07 -6.19
CA PRO A 52 -2.90 9.05 -6.85
C PRO A 52 -3.38 9.47 -8.25
N LYS A 53 -3.52 10.77 -8.51
CA LYS A 53 -3.91 11.28 -9.82
C LYS A 53 -2.83 11.04 -10.88
N GLU A 54 -1.56 11.13 -10.52
CA GLU A 54 -0.44 10.84 -11.43
C GLU A 54 -0.35 9.34 -11.77
N LEU A 55 -0.94 8.50 -10.93
CA LEU A 55 -1.01 7.05 -11.12
C LEU A 55 -2.28 6.62 -11.87
N ASN A 56 -3.17 7.56 -12.25
CA ASN A 56 -4.51 7.30 -12.77
C ASN A 56 -5.36 6.42 -11.83
N VAL A 57 -5.20 6.61 -10.53
CA VAL A 57 -6.07 6.00 -9.52
C VAL A 57 -7.31 6.86 -9.40
N ASP A 58 -8.42 6.33 -9.90
CA ASP A 58 -9.74 6.95 -9.80
C ASP A 58 -10.50 6.31 -8.64
N ALA A 59 -10.63 7.03 -7.53
CA ALA A 59 -11.32 6.58 -6.34
C ALA A 59 -12.44 7.57 -5.99
N ASP A 60 -13.62 7.03 -5.64
CA ASP A 60 -14.84 7.82 -5.53
C ASP A 60 -14.92 8.63 -4.23
N LYS A 61 -14.89 7.97 -3.07
CA LYS A 61 -15.17 8.59 -1.78
C LYS A 61 -14.37 7.95 -0.65
N PHE A 62 -13.85 8.81 0.23
CA PHE A 62 -13.16 8.37 1.46
C PHE A 62 -14.02 7.41 2.31
N ASP A 63 -15.33 7.66 2.42
CA ASP A 63 -16.25 6.80 3.18
C ASP A 63 -16.26 5.36 2.70
N ASN A 64 -15.85 5.07 1.47
CA ASN A 64 -15.74 3.72 0.94
C ASN A 64 -14.62 2.90 1.60
N LEU A 65 -13.67 3.54 2.32
CA LEU A 65 -12.60 2.88 3.06
C LEU A 65 -12.94 2.64 4.53
N VAL A 66 -14.12 3.04 4.99
CA VAL A 66 -14.52 2.83 6.38
C VAL A 66 -14.77 1.34 6.61
N GLY A 67 -14.02 0.77 7.54
CA GLY A 67 -14.20 -0.59 8.01
C GLY A 67 -15.30 -0.70 9.06
N ASP A 68 -15.55 -1.92 9.55
CA ASP A 68 -16.46 -2.22 10.62
C ASP A 68 -15.84 -3.31 11.52
N ASP A 69 -16.62 -4.26 11.99
CA ASP A 69 -16.10 -5.35 12.80
C ASP A 69 -15.14 -6.29 12.04
N ALA A 70 -14.49 -7.17 12.76
CA ALA A 70 -13.51 -8.09 12.20
C ALA A 70 -14.10 -9.01 11.12
N LYS A 71 -15.36 -9.40 11.24
CA LYS A 71 -16.03 -10.26 10.26
C LYS A 71 -16.25 -9.50 8.95
N PHE A 72 -16.79 -8.29 9.03
CA PHE A 72 -17.00 -7.41 7.88
C PHE A 72 -15.68 -7.15 7.15
N ASN A 73 -14.62 -6.80 7.89
CA ASN A 73 -13.31 -6.52 7.30
C ASN A 73 -12.68 -7.77 6.64
N ALA A 74 -12.85 -8.94 7.24
CA ALA A 74 -12.40 -10.21 6.66
C ALA A 74 -13.15 -10.55 5.37
N GLU A 75 -14.47 -10.37 5.33
CA GLU A 75 -15.28 -10.57 4.13
C GLU A 75 -14.87 -9.61 3.01
N LYS A 76 -14.63 -8.34 3.31
CA LYS A 76 -14.11 -7.35 2.35
C LYS A 76 -12.75 -7.77 1.79
N MET A 77 -11.83 -8.20 2.64
CA MET A 77 -10.51 -8.68 2.23
C MET A 77 -10.61 -9.89 1.30
N ILE A 78 -11.44 -10.89 1.64
CA ILE A 78 -11.67 -12.08 0.80
C ILE A 78 -12.22 -11.69 -0.57
N ASN A 79 -13.16 -10.76 -0.64
CA ASN A 79 -13.73 -10.30 -1.89
C ASN A 79 -12.70 -9.61 -2.78
N ILE A 80 -11.85 -8.75 -2.19
CA ILE A 80 -10.73 -8.13 -2.90
C ILE A 80 -9.78 -9.21 -3.44
N PHE A 81 -9.41 -10.19 -2.63
CA PHE A 81 -8.51 -11.26 -3.05
C PHE A 81 -9.09 -12.13 -4.17
N LYS A 82 -10.42 -12.21 -4.27
CA LYS A 82 -11.13 -12.86 -5.39
C LYS A 82 -11.25 -11.99 -6.65
N GLY A 83 -10.72 -10.75 -6.61
CA GLY A 83 -10.66 -9.87 -7.75
C GLY A 83 -11.72 -8.76 -7.77
N GLU A 84 -12.38 -8.45 -6.63
CA GLU A 84 -13.28 -7.29 -6.57
C GLU A 84 -12.49 -5.99 -6.76
N ASP A 85 -12.89 -5.18 -7.77
CA ASP A 85 -12.29 -3.88 -8.05
C ASP A 85 -13.13 -2.76 -7.44
N ASN A 86 -12.63 -2.19 -6.35
CA ASN A 86 -13.25 -1.09 -5.63
C ASN A 86 -12.18 -0.20 -4.98
N ASP A 87 -12.61 0.80 -4.21
CA ASP A 87 -11.66 1.72 -3.57
C ASP A 87 -10.77 1.03 -2.51
N PHE A 88 -11.29 0.00 -1.81
CA PHE A 88 -10.46 -0.83 -0.93
C PHE A 88 -9.35 -1.55 -1.69
N SER A 89 -9.67 -2.18 -2.83
CA SER A 89 -8.66 -2.87 -3.63
C SER A 89 -7.60 -1.91 -4.16
N LYS A 90 -7.99 -0.67 -4.53
CA LYS A 90 -7.05 0.38 -4.95
C LYS A 90 -6.10 0.76 -3.81
N SER A 91 -6.64 0.99 -2.59
CA SER A 91 -5.83 1.27 -1.41
C SER A 91 -4.86 0.13 -1.10
N VAL A 92 -5.35 -1.10 -1.06
CA VAL A 92 -4.51 -2.30 -0.83
C VAL A 92 -3.40 -2.40 -1.87
N CYS A 93 -3.69 -2.16 -3.16
CA CYS A 93 -2.70 -2.22 -4.23
C CYS A 93 -1.64 -1.11 -4.11
N LEU A 94 -2.03 0.12 -3.69
CA LEU A 94 -1.07 1.21 -3.47
C LEU A 94 -0.08 0.85 -2.34
N ASN A 95 -0.59 0.30 -1.24
CA ASN A 95 0.24 -0.08 -0.11
C ASN A 95 1.09 -1.33 -0.41
N ALA A 96 0.56 -2.29 -1.15
CA ALA A 96 1.34 -3.42 -1.65
C ALA A 96 2.46 -2.97 -2.59
N ALA A 97 2.22 -1.99 -3.46
CA ALA A 97 3.24 -1.40 -4.34
C ALA A 97 4.39 -0.80 -3.54
N ALA A 98 4.11 -0.12 -2.42
CA ALA A 98 5.16 0.38 -1.52
C ALA A 98 6.02 -0.77 -0.97
N GLY A 99 5.38 -1.87 -0.57
CA GLY A 99 6.09 -3.09 -0.15
C GLY A 99 7.00 -3.65 -1.25
N LEU A 100 6.53 -3.68 -2.50
CA LEU A 100 7.34 -4.14 -3.66
C LEU A 100 8.53 -3.22 -3.94
N ILE A 101 8.40 -1.91 -3.74
CA ILE A 101 9.51 -0.95 -3.86
C ILE A 101 10.52 -1.18 -2.72
N VAL A 102 10.07 -1.26 -1.47
CA VAL A 102 10.95 -1.43 -0.31
C VAL A 102 11.66 -2.80 -0.34
N ASN A 103 11.00 -3.82 -0.88
CA ASN A 103 11.61 -5.15 -1.10
C ASN A 103 12.50 -5.21 -2.37
N GLU A 104 12.68 -4.09 -3.06
CA GLU A 104 13.52 -3.94 -4.26
C GLU A 104 13.15 -4.85 -5.45
N THR A 105 11.93 -5.41 -5.46
CA THR A 105 11.42 -6.19 -6.60
C THR A 105 10.98 -5.30 -7.77
N HIS A 106 10.70 -4.03 -7.49
CA HIS A 106 10.33 -3.01 -8.49
C HIS A 106 11.10 -1.72 -8.23
N GLN A 107 11.38 -0.96 -9.30
CA GLN A 107 12.04 0.35 -9.22
C GLN A 107 11.07 1.51 -9.49
N SER A 108 9.96 1.23 -10.18
CA SER A 108 8.93 2.20 -10.53
C SER A 108 7.68 1.92 -9.70
N PHE A 109 7.19 2.93 -8.95
CA PHE A 109 5.99 2.78 -8.13
C PHE A 109 4.74 2.51 -8.96
N ILE A 110 4.62 3.15 -10.15
CA ILE A 110 3.49 2.89 -11.06
C ILE A 110 3.49 1.45 -11.58
N ASP A 111 4.65 0.89 -11.87
CA ASP A 111 4.75 -0.50 -12.34
C ASP A 111 4.47 -1.49 -11.19
N ALA A 112 4.95 -1.18 -9.99
CA ALA A 112 4.62 -1.94 -8.78
C ALA A 112 3.10 -1.94 -8.51
N TYR A 113 2.46 -0.77 -8.64
CA TYR A 113 1.01 -0.64 -8.49
C TYR A 113 0.23 -1.45 -9.53
N LYS A 114 0.61 -1.36 -10.81
CA LYS A 114 0.00 -2.14 -11.89
C LYS A 114 0.15 -3.64 -11.64
N ASN A 115 1.34 -4.08 -11.24
CA ASN A 115 1.60 -5.48 -10.91
C ASN A 115 0.75 -5.96 -9.73
N ALA A 116 0.66 -5.19 -8.64
CA ALA A 116 -0.18 -5.51 -7.51
C ALA A 116 -1.67 -5.62 -7.91
N ARG A 117 -2.16 -4.69 -8.74
CA ARG A 117 -3.54 -4.74 -9.25
C ARG A 117 -3.79 -5.98 -10.11
N GLU A 118 -2.92 -6.27 -11.06
CA GLU A 118 -3.04 -7.44 -11.92
C GLU A 118 -3.10 -8.73 -11.09
N HIS A 119 -2.24 -8.84 -10.10
CA HIS A 119 -2.19 -10.00 -9.22
C HIS A 119 -3.47 -10.17 -8.39
N ILE A 120 -4.00 -9.09 -7.82
CA ILE A 120 -5.27 -9.10 -7.05
C ILE A 120 -6.45 -9.40 -7.98
N LEU A 121 -6.60 -8.67 -9.08
CA LEU A 121 -7.74 -8.81 -9.99
C LEU A 121 -7.78 -10.18 -10.70
N SER A 122 -6.65 -10.84 -10.86
CA SER A 122 -6.59 -12.22 -11.39
C SER A 122 -7.05 -13.29 -10.41
N GLY A 123 -7.27 -12.96 -9.12
CA GLY A 123 -7.61 -13.92 -8.07
C GLY A 123 -6.43 -14.75 -7.56
N GLN A 124 -5.21 -14.51 -8.03
CA GLN A 124 -4.02 -15.25 -7.57
C GLN A 124 -3.77 -15.07 -6.08
N THR A 125 -4.10 -13.89 -5.53
CA THR A 125 -3.99 -13.62 -4.10
C THR A 125 -4.89 -14.53 -3.27
N PHE A 126 -6.11 -14.80 -3.76
CA PHE A 126 -7.03 -15.72 -3.09
C PHE A 126 -6.53 -17.16 -3.10
N ASN A 127 -6.03 -17.62 -4.24
CA ASN A 127 -5.43 -18.95 -4.34
C ASN A 127 -4.24 -19.13 -3.38
N HIS A 128 -3.44 -18.08 -3.23
CA HIS A 128 -2.32 -18.09 -2.26
C HIS A 128 -2.83 -18.16 -0.80
N LEU A 129 -3.87 -17.40 -0.46
CA LEU A 129 -4.51 -17.46 0.86
C LEU A 129 -4.99 -18.87 1.18
N GLU A 130 -5.68 -19.54 0.23
CA GLU A 130 -6.14 -20.91 0.41
C GLU A 130 -4.98 -21.89 0.67
N THR A 131 -3.85 -21.71 -0.01
CA THR A 131 -2.65 -22.52 0.23
C THR A 131 -2.16 -22.38 1.67
N ILE A 132 -2.05 -21.14 2.18
CA ILE A 132 -1.58 -20.88 3.56
C ILE A 132 -2.55 -21.44 4.62
N GLN A 133 -3.86 -21.44 4.34
CA GLN A 133 -4.87 -21.94 5.27
C GLN A 133 -4.92 -23.46 5.36
N ASN A 134 -4.38 -24.16 4.36
CA ASN A 134 -4.40 -25.62 4.28
C ASN A 134 -3.08 -26.28 4.69
N ASP A 135 -2.05 -25.47 4.99
CA ASP A 135 -0.77 -25.89 5.57
C ASP A 135 -0.83 -25.89 7.11
#